data_f61ee6888f4823b4d6d3c21b832418cf
#
_entry.id   f61ee6888f4823b4d6d3c21b832418cf
#
_cell.length_a   1.000
_cell.length_b   1.000
_cell.length_c   1.000
_cell.angle_alpha   90.00
_cell.angle_beta   90.00
_cell.angle_gamma   90.00
#
_symmetry.space_group_name_H-M   'P 1'
#
loop_
_entity.id
_entity.type
_entity.pdbx_description
1 polymer ?
#
loop_
_entity_poly.entity_id
_entity_poly.type
_entity_poly.pdbx_seq_one_letter_code
_entity_poly.pdbx_strand_id
1 'polypeptide(L)'
;MAGDPRTVLIANPGADLYGSDRMAVETAKALVDAGFRVVVTVPGPGPLIGHMTDVGATVIEQPTPIIRRGLLSPRGLLQLAGEALACWGPMWRLLRRVDPGMVVVNTVTPPLWFVVARLAGRHVVCHVHEAEAMASRILRAALYAPLALCQRVVVNSAVTLRVLREAAPFAARRVSVVHNAVAGPPEVTPPRARPTAPVRLLYVGRLSHRKGPHLVVEAARLLCDRGRDVAVELLGAVFPGNEEYEAQLRRQAAELGLEGRVTFLGFRPTVWGPLAEADIAIVPSVLDESFGNTAVEALLAARPLIVSDIPGLLEATDPATSRVVVPRDDAAAIAAAVERIVDDWEGFSSRARIDAEVVGETYSRERYARSLTDALGL
;
A
#
# COMPACT_ATOMS: atom_id res chain seq x y z
N MET A 1 14.14 19.24 26.56
CA MET A 1 12.77 19.77 26.74
C MET A 1 11.86 19.01 25.78
N ALA A 2 10.80 18.43 26.27
CA ALA A 2 9.76 17.84 25.43
C ALA A 2 9.18 19.00 24.59
N GLY A 3 9.08 18.85 23.26
CA GLY A 3 8.52 19.88 22.39
C GLY A 3 7.05 20.16 22.67
N ASP A 4 6.41 20.98 21.82
CA ASP A 4 4.98 21.25 21.91
C ASP A 4 4.18 19.94 21.77
N PRO A 5 3.47 19.51 22.81
CA PRO A 5 2.72 18.24 22.80
C PRO A 5 1.59 18.20 21.78
N ARG A 6 1.14 19.37 21.28
CA ARG A 6 0.11 19.47 20.25
C ARG A 6 0.67 19.54 18.83
N THR A 7 1.97 19.49 18.65
CA THR A 7 2.61 19.49 17.33
C THR A 7 3.20 18.12 17.02
N VAL A 8 2.80 17.53 15.87
CA VAL A 8 3.33 16.28 15.35
C VAL A 8 4.06 16.54 14.05
N LEU A 9 5.28 15.99 13.92
CA LEU A 9 6.02 15.99 12.66
C LEU A 9 5.95 14.60 12.05
N ILE A 10 5.47 14.50 10.82
CA ILE A 10 5.48 13.25 10.03
C ILE A 10 6.65 13.31 9.05
N ALA A 11 7.61 12.41 9.19
CA ALA A 11 8.76 12.30 8.30
C ALA A 11 8.43 11.26 7.20
N ASN A 12 8.07 11.73 5.99
CA ASN A 12 7.74 10.87 4.86
C ASN A 12 8.96 10.72 3.93
N PRO A 13 9.26 9.48 3.47
CA PRO A 13 10.44 9.22 2.64
C PRO A 13 10.27 9.58 1.16
N GLY A 14 9.07 9.89 0.71
CA GLY A 14 8.74 10.20 -0.68
C GLY A 14 7.80 11.39 -0.81
N ALA A 15 7.52 11.79 -2.05
CA ALA A 15 6.50 12.77 -2.38
C ALA A 15 5.52 12.24 -3.45
N ASP A 16 5.54 10.92 -3.68
CA ASP A 16 4.65 10.20 -4.59
C ASP A 16 3.28 9.90 -3.94
N LEU A 17 2.45 9.06 -4.58
CA LEU A 17 1.15 8.61 -4.08
C LEU A 17 1.07 7.08 -4.06
N TYR A 18 2.12 6.43 -3.60
CA TYR A 18 2.09 4.98 -3.37
C TYR A 18 1.36 4.63 -2.06
N GLY A 19 1.25 3.34 -1.75
CA GLY A 19 0.46 2.87 -0.61
C GLY A 19 0.85 3.49 0.73
N SER A 20 2.14 3.57 1.05
CA SER A 20 2.64 4.21 2.27
C SER A 20 2.41 5.72 2.31
N ASP A 21 2.51 6.39 1.14
CA ASP A 21 2.29 7.84 1.04
C ASP A 21 0.80 8.18 1.24
N ARG A 22 -0.10 7.38 0.66
CA ARG A 22 -1.54 7.51 0.91
C ARG A 22 -1.88 7.31 2.39
N MET A 23 -1.23 6.35 3.05
CA MET A 23 -1.41 6.15 4.49
C MET A 23 -0.84 7.29 5.33
N ALA A 24 0.22 7.97 4.87
CA ALA A 24 0.70 9.19 5.50
C ALA A 24 -0.34 10.32 5.43
N VAL A 25 -1.09 10.43 4.33
CA VAL A 25 -2.22 11.39 4.21
C VAL A 25 -3.33 11.05 5.22
N GLU A 26 -3.74 9.77 5.31
CA GLU A 26 -4.76 9.34 6.29
C GLU A 26 -4.27 9.55 7.74
N THR A 27 -2.97 9.32 8.01
CA THR A 27 -2.36 9.62 9.31
C THR A 27 -2.39 11.12 9.61
N ALA A 28 -2.02 11.97 8.64
CA ALA A 28 -2.04 13.42 8.80
C ALA A 28 -3.47 13.92 9.05
N LYS A 29 -4.44 13.44 8.25
CA LYS A 29 -5.85 13.77 8.42
C LYS A 29 -6.37 13.40 9.80
N ALA A 30 -6.12 12.18 10.25
CA ALA A 30 -6.57 11.69 11.57
C ALA A 30 -6.01 12.58 12.71
N LEU A 31 -4.76 13.01 12.61
CA LEU A 31 -4.13 13.87 13.61
C LEU A 31 -4.65 15.31 13.54
N VAL A 32 -4.89 15.86 12.34
CA VAL A 32 -5.48 17.21 12.17
C VAL A 32 -6.91 17.22 12.72
N ASP A 33 -7.72 16.21 12.39
CA ASP A 33 -9.09 16.08 12.89
C ASP A 33 -9.13 15.93 14.43
N ALA A 34 -8.09 15.35 15.03
CA ALA A 34 -7.90 15.26 16.48
C ALA A 34 -7.36 16.57 17.12
N GLY A 35 -7.18 17.64 16.34
CA GLY A 35 -6.76 18.97 16.81
C GLY A 35 -5.25 19.16 16.96
N PHE A 36 -4.43 18.31 16.37
CA PHE A 36 -2.98 18.47 16.35
C PHE A 36 -2.54 19.39 15.20
N ARG A 37 -1.49 20.16 15.45
CA ARG A 37 -0.74 20.84 14.40
C ARG A 37 0.16 19.80 13.72
N VAL A 38 -0.10 19.50 12.46
CA VAL A 38 0.65 18.50 11.71
C VAL A 38 1.60 19.16 10.72
N VAL A 39 2.88 18.81 10.82
CA VAL A 39 3.93 19.22 9.88
C VAL A 39 4.45 17.96 9.20
N VAL A 40 4.46 17.95 7.87
CA VAL A 40 4.95 16.80 7.08
C VAL A 40 6.23 17.20 6.36
N THR A 41 7.26 16.37 6.45
CA THR A 41 8.47 16.55 5.65
C THR A 41 8.49 15.58 4.48
N VAL A 42 8.85 16.07 3.30
CA VAL A 42 9.08 15.31 2.08
C VAL A 42 10.47 15.65 1.51
N PRO A 43 11.14 14.70 0.82
CA PRO A 43 12.52 14.94 0.34
C PRO A 43 12.61 15.92 -0.85
N GLY A 44 11.50 16.18 -1.54
CA GLY A 44 11.43 17.06 -2.70
C GLY A 44 9.99 17.22 -3.20
N PRO A 45 9.78 17.86 -4.35
CA PRO A 45 8.45 18.10 -4.92
C PRO A 45 7.79 16.80 -5.37
N GLY A 46 6.46 16.78 -5.35
CA GLY A 46 5.65 15.66 -5.84
C GLY A 46 4.17 15.81 -5.52
N PRO A 47 3.33 14.93 -6.08
CA PRO A 47 1.86 15.02 -5.98
C PRO A 47 1.34 14.89 -4.54
N LEU A 48 2.09 14.26 -3.63
CA LEU A 48 1.71 14.11 -2.23
C LEU A 48 1.49 15.46 -1.53
N ILE A 49 2.25 16.50 -1.92
CA ILE A 49 2.21 17.82 -1.27
C ILE A 49 0.79 18.40 -1.27
N GLY A 50 0.11 18.35 -2.44
CA GLY A 50 -1.27 18.83 -2.55
C GLY A 50 -2.21 18.09 -1.59
N HIS A 51 -2.17 16.78 -1.59
CA HIS A 51 -3.02 15.96 -0.72
C HIS A 51 -2.78 16.21 0.77
N MET A 52 -1.52 16.44 1.17
CA MET A 52 -1.19 16.80 2.56
C MET A 52 -1.74 18.17 2.95
N THR A 53 -1.64 19.13 2.02
CA THR A 53 -2.17 20.48 2.24
C THR A 53 -3.70 20.48 2.32
N ASP A 54 -4.37 19.71 1.47
CA ASP A 54 -5.83 19.57 1.43
C ASP A 54 -6.40 19.02 2.76
N VAL A 55 -5.65 18.17 3.46
CA VAL A 55 -6.04 17.67 4.79
C VAL A 55 -5.63 18.59 5.94
N GLY A 56 -5.06 19.79 5.67
CA GLY A 56 -4.71 20.79 6.67
C GLY A 56 -3.31 20.63 7.27
N ALA A 57 -2.45 19.78 6.72
CA ALA A 57 -1.06 19.66 7.15
C ALA A 57 -0.16 20.73 6.51
N THR A 58 0.87 21.18 7.23
CA THR A 58 1.91 22.05 6.69
C THR A 58 3.02 21.19 6.09
N VAL A 59 3.33 21.35 4.82
CA VAL A 59 4.39 20.57 4.16
C VAL A 59 5.69 21.38 4.08
N ILE A 60 6.81 20.72 4.39
CA ILE A 60 8.16 21.29 4.31
C ILE A 60 9.04 20.34 3.50
N GLU A 61 9.67 20.86 2.46
CA GLU A 61 10.69 20.12 1.74
C GLU A 61 11.96 20.03 2.60
N GLN A 62 12.36 18.81 2.92
CA GLN A 62 13.55 18.52 3.72
C GLN A 62 14.28 17.34 3.09
N PRO A 63 15.41 17.56 2.44
CA PRO A 63 16.26 16.47 1.96
C PRO A 63 16.53 15.47 3.08
N THR A 64 16.34 14.21 2.75
CA THR A 64 16.39 13.10 3.73
C THR A 64 17.11 11.91 3.10
N PRO A 65 18.17 11.37 3.73
CA PRO A 65 18.82 10.16 3.26
C PRO A 65 17.87 8.96 3.41
N ILE A 66 17.69 8.22 2.32
CA ILE A 66 16.74 7.10 2.25
C ILE A 66 17.48 5.83 1.87
N ILE A 67 17.31 4.77 2.65
CA ILE A 67 17.86 3.46 2.32
C ILE A 67 17.12 2.89 1.11
N ARG A 68 17.87 2.66 0.02
CA ARG A 68 17.40 1.96 -1.18
C ARG A 68 18.26 0.75 -1.44
N ARG A 69 17.71 -0.28 -2.07
CA ARG A 69 18.47 -1.54 -2.35
C ARG A 69 19.80 -1.29 -3.07
N GLY A 70 19.84 -0.33 -4.00
CA GLY A 70 21.06 0.04 -4.72
C GLY A 70 22.17 0.67 -3.85
N LEU A 71 21.85 1.18 -2.65
CA LEU A 71 22.79 1.80 -1.72
C LEU A 71 23.43 0.82 -0.72
N LEU A 72 23.12 -0.47 -0.80
CA LEU A 72 23.69 -1.50 0.10
C LEU A 72 25.09 -1.98 -0.31
N SER A 73 25.69 -1.36 -1.33
CA SER A 73 27.10 -1.54 -1.68
C SER A 73 28.01 -0.68 -0.79
N PRO A 74 29.32 -1.02 -0.65
CA PRO A 74 30.26 -0.20 0.13
C PRO A 74 30.30 1.27 -0.32
N ARG A 75 30.22 1.55 -1.63
CA ARG A 75 30.13 2.90 -2.18
C ARG A 75 28.82 3.58 -1.84
N GLY A 76 27.72 2.84 -1.92
CA GLY A 76 26.39 3.36 -1.55
C GLY A 76 26.27 3.68 -0.05
N LEU A 77 26.91 2.89 0.81
CA LEU A 77 26.97 3.19 2.26
C LEU A 77 27.78 4.45 2.55
N LEU A 78 28.89 4.69 1.84
CA LEU A 78 29.65 5.93 1.94
C LEU A 78 28.83 7.14 1.46
N GLN A 79 28.11 6.98 0.35
CA GLN A 79 27.17 8.02 -0.13
C GLN A 79 26.10 8.31 0.91
N LEU A 80 25.45 7.29 1.47
CA LEU A 80 24.42 7.44 2.49
C LEU A 80 24.95 8.15 3.75
N ALA A 81 26.20 7.83 4.14
CA ALA A 81 26.87 8.51 5.26
C ALA A 81 27.14 10.00 4.95
N GLY A 82 27.58 10.32 3.73
CA GLY A 82 27.77 11.70 3.28
C GLY A 82 26.46 12.50 3.26
N GLU A 83 25.38 11.89 2.71
CA GLU A 83 24.03 12.48 2.74
C GLU A 83 23.53 12.69 4.17
N ALA A 84 23.76 11.74 5.07
CA ALA A 84 23.38 11.84 6.47
C ALA A 84 24.09 13.00 7.17
N LEU A 85 25.39 13.18 6.94
CA LEU A 85 26.15 14.31 7.47
C LEU A 85 25.63 15.65 6.94
N ALA A 86 25.36 15.73 5.64
CA ALA A 86 24.83 16.95 5.01
C ALA A 86 23.43 17.31 5.53
N CYS A 87 22.57 16.32 5.75
CA CYS A 87 21.18 16.52 6.20
C CYS A 87 21.05 16.74 7.70
N TRP A 88 22.03 16.35 8.51
CA TRP A 88 21.98 16.42 9.98
C TRP A 88 21.65 17.82 10.50
N GLY A 89 22.43 18.82 10.12
CA GLY A 89 22.26 20.19 10.58
C GLY A 89 20.92 20.82 10.16
N PRO A 90 20.50 20.70 8.88
CA PRO A 90 19.17 21.12 8.44
C PRO A 90 18.03 20.46 9.21
N MET A 91 18.05 19.12 9.38
CA MET A 91 17.01 18.39 10.11
C MET A 91 16.96 18.80 11.58
N TRP A 92 18.11 18.98 12.22
CA TRP A 92 18.20 19.47 13.61
C TRP A 92 17.60 20.86 13.77
N ARG A 93 17.91 21.80 12.86
CA ARG A 93 17.35 23.17 12.85
C ARG A 93 15.84 23.13 12.61
N LEU A 94 15.37 22.25 11.72
CA LEU A 94 13.94 22.07 11.46
C LEU A 94 13.21 21.60 12.71
N LEU A 95 13.71 20.55 13.38
CA LEU A 95 13.13 20.07 14.64
C LEU A 95 13.06 21.13 15.73
N ARG A 96 14.07 21.99 15.81
CA ARG A 96 14.07 23.11 16.78
C ARG A 96 13.07 24.19 16.41
N ARG A 97 12.88 24.46 15.12
CA ARG A 97 11.92 25.46 14.62
C ARG A 97 10.48 25.02 14.74
N VAL A 98 10.20 23.75 14.38
CA VAL A 98 8.86 23.16 14.45
C VAL A 98 8.47 22.83 15.88
N ASP A 99 9.45 22.44 16.68
CA ASP A 99 9.36 22.02 18.09
C ASP A 99 8.29 20.94 18.35
N PRO A 100 8.25 19.84 17.58
CA PRO A 100 7.20 18.83 17.73
C PRO A 100 7.38 18.05 19.02
N GLY A 101 6.27 17.72 19.71
CA GLY A 101 6.30 16.78 20.83
C GLY A 101 6.51 15.34 20.36
N MET A 102 6.01 15.02 19.15
CA MET A 102 6.09 13.70 18.54
C MET A 102 6.62 13.76 17.11
N VAL A 103 7.47 12.79 16.74
CA VAL A 103 7.93 12.57 15.37
C VAL A 103 7.46 11.18 14.93
N VAL A 104 6.57 11.13 13.94
CA VAL A 104 6.12 9.90 13.29
C VAL A 104 6.98 9.68 12.05
N VAL A 105 7.82 8.67 12.07
CA VAL A 105 8.62 8.29 10.91
C VAL A 105 7.81 7.31 10.07
N ASN A 106 7.41 7.75 8.88
CA ASN A 106 6.66 6.91 7.95
C ASN A 106 7.62 6.00 7.20
N THR A 107 7.49 4.69 7.38
CA THR A 107 8.40 3.61 6.97
C THR A 107 9.72 3.54 7.76
N VAL A 108 10.49 2.47 7.56
CA VAL A 108 11.82 2.28 8.20
C VAL A 108 12.97 2.86 7.35
N THR A 109 12.66 3.37 6.17
CA THR A 109 13.65 3.72 5.15
C THR A 109 14.40 5.05 5.38
N PRO A 110 13.91 6.06 6.16
CA PRO A 110 14.65 7.27 6.49
C PRO A 110 15.31 7.20 7.89
N PRO A 111 16.41 6.41 8.08
CA PRO A 111 16.95 6.08 9.39
C PRO A 111 17.47 7.29 10.18
N LEU A 112 17.88 8.36 9.49
CA LEU A 112 18.42 9.56 10.14
C LEU A 112 17.35 10.25 11.02
N TRP A 113 16.08 10.22 10.64
CA TRP A 113 14.99 10.82 11.43
C TRP A 113 14.86 10.21 12.83
N PHE A 114 15.05 8.87 12.97
CA PHE A 114 15.01 8.23 14.28
C PHE A 114 16.10 8.78 15.20
N VAL A 115 17.31 8.92 14.68
CA VAL A 115 18.48 9.39 15.46
C VAL A 115 18.32 10.86 15.85
N VAL A 116 18.04 11.73 14.86
CA VAL A 116 17.95 13.18 15.08
C VAL A 116 16.79 13.50 16.01
N ALA A 117 15.62 12.90 15.82
CA ALA A 117 14.46 13.11 16.69
C ALA A 117 14.71 12.60 18.12
N ARG A 118 15.35 11.43 18.27
CA ARG A 118 15.66 10.87 19.61
C ARG A 118 16.65 11.70 20.38
N LEU A 119 17.71 12.17 19.71
CA LEU A 119 18.70 13.06 20.32
C LEU A 119 18.14 14.43 20.66
N ALA A 120 17.17 14.92 19.88
CA ALA A 120 16.42 16.14 20.19
C ALA A 120 15.39 15.95 21.34
N GLY A 121 15.32 14.76 21.96
CA GLY A 121 14.43 14.48 23.08
C GLY A 121 12.95 14.33 22.69
N ARG A 122 12.66 14.06 21.42
CA ARG A 122 11.28 13.91 20.91
C ARG A 122 10.74 12.52 21.14
N HIS A 123 9.41 12.40 21.25
CA HIS A 123 8.74 11.11 21.21
C HIS A 123 8.77 10.56 19.79
N VAL A 124 9.44 9.44 19.58
CA VAL A 124 9.63 8.85 18.25
C VAL A 124 8.72 7.67 18.05
N VAL A 125 7.92 7.70 17.00
CA VAL A 125 7.06 6.61 16.56
C VAL A 125 7.45 6.22 15.15
N CYS A 126 7.41 4.93 14.82
CA CYS A 126 7.52 4.47 13.45
C CYS A 126 6.21 3.85 13.00
N HIS A 127 5.74 4.23 11.80
CA HIS A 127 4.65 3.56 11.11
C HIS A 127 5.24 2.68 10.00
N VAL A 128 5.26 1.37 10.21
CA VAL A 128 5.89 0.38 9.33
C VAL A 128 4.87 -0.14 8.33
N HIS A 129 5.14 0.03 7.05
CA HIS A 129 4.28 -0.40 5.95
C HIS A 129 4.88 -1.57 5.15
N GLU A 130 6.13 -1.92 5.42
CA GLU A 130 6.85 -2.95 4.69
C GLU A 130 6.84 -4.28 5.45
N ALA A 131 6.53 -5.36 4.71
CA ALA A 131 6.78 -6.74 5.15
C ALA A 131 7.92 -7.30 4.29
N GLU A 132 9.17 -7.00 4.66
CA GLU A 132 10.36 -7.47 3.93
C GLU A 132 10.68 -8.94 4.28
N ALA A 133 9.68 -9.84 4.15
CA ALA A 133 9.81 -11.25 4.50
C ALA A 133 10.89 -11.98 3.67
N MET A 134 11.05 -11.57 2.40
CA MET A 134 12.03 -12.16 1.47
C MET A 134 13.46 -11.63 1.64
N ALA A 135 13.68 -10.58 2.44
CA ALA A 135 15.02 -10.06 2.70
C ALA A 135 15.80 -11.01 3.62
N SER A 136 17.13 -11.07 3.45
CA SER A 136 17.99 -11.85 4.34
C SER A 136 17.83 -11.41 5.80
N ARG A 137 18.06 -12.31 6.75
CA ARG A 137 17.97 -12.01 8.19
C ARG A 137 18.83 -10.81 8.59
N ILE A 138 20.03 -10.71 8.05
CA ILE A 138 20.96 -9.61 8.34
C ILE A 138 20.39 -8.28 7.81
N LEU A 139 19.90 -8.27 6.57
CA LEU A 139 19.31 -7.07 5.98
C LEU A 139 18.06 -6.63 6.72
N ARG A 140 17.18 -7.57 7.10
CA ARG A 140 16.00 -7.26 7.92
C ARG A 140 16.40 -6.67 9.27
N ALA A 141 17.36 -7.30 9.96
CA ALA A 141 17.85 -6.80 11.25
C ALA A 141 18.42 -5.37 11.11
N ALA A 142 19.17 -5.08 10.05
CA ALA A 142 19.71 -3.75 9.79
C ALA A 142 18.61 -2.70 9.48
N LEU A 143 17.61 -3.08 8.68
CA LEU A 143 16.47 -2.19 8.35
C LEU A 143 15.62 -1.86 9.57
N TYR A 144 15.39 -2.82 10.46
CA TYR A 144 14.57 -2.63 11.64
C TYR A 144 15.36 -2.16 12.89
N ALA A 145 16.70 -2.15 12.84
CA ALA A 145 17.52 -1.67 13.98
C ALA A 145 17.13 -0.27 14.49
N PRO A 146 16.78 0.72 13.64
CA PRO A 146 16.37 2.05 14.10
C PRO A 146 15.12 2.03 15.00
N LEU A 147 14.29 0.99 14.96
CA LEU A 147 13.12 0.84 15.83
C LEU A 147 13.49 0.75 17.31
N ALA A 148 14.76 0.46 17.65
CA ALA A 148 15.27 0.53 19.03
C ALA A 148 15.13 1.95 19.64
N LEU A 149 15.11 2.97 18.78
CA LEU A 149 14.97 4.38 19.18
C LEU A 149 13.51 4.83 19.33
N CYS A 150 12.55 3.99 18.90
CA CYS A 150 11.12 4.29 18.98
C CYS A 150 10.55 3.98 20.37
N GLN A 151 9.68 4.83 20.85
CA GLN A 151 8.84 4.54 22.02
C GLN A 151 7.63 3.69 21.64
N ARG A 152 7.12 3.86 20.41
CA ARG A 152 6.00 3.09 19.88
C ARG A 152 6.26 2.74 18.41
N VAL A 153 5.69 1.63 17.96
CA VAL A 153 5.74 1.18 16.58
C VAL A 153 4.32 0.82 16.17
N VAL A 154 3.90 1.31 15.03
CA VAL A 154 2.61 0.95 14.41
C VAL A 154 2.92 0.10 13.18
N VAL A 155 2.19 -0.98 12.98
CA VAL A 155 2.27 -1.82 11.79
C VAL A 155 0.88 -1.95 11.17
N ASN A 156 0.83 -2.09 9.85
CA ASN A 156 -0.43 -2.11 9.11
C ASN A 156 -1.15 -3.48 9.06
N SER A 157 -0.52 -4.54 9.61
CA SER A 157 -1.10 -5.89 9.57
C SER A 157 -0.46 -6.83 10.58
N ALA A 158 -1.13 -7.94 10.90
CA ALA A 158 -0.56 -9.04 11.67
C ALA A 158 0.60 -9.71 10.93
N VAL A 159 0.58 -9.70 9.60
CA VAL A 159 1.69 -10.18 8.77
C VAL A 159 2.94 -9.34 9.01
N THR A 160 2.83 -8.01 8.93
CA THR A 160 3.94 -7.10 9.21
C THR A 160 4.43 -7.26 10.66
N LEU A 161 3.50 -7.41 11.61
CA LEU A 161 3.85 -7.69 13.00
C LEU A 161 4.68 -8.97 13.16
N ARG A 162 4.30 -10.06 12.48
CA ARG A 162 5.04 -11.32 12.52
C ARG A 162 6.47 -11.15 12.00
N VAL A 163 6.62 -10.54 10.82
CA VAL A 163 7.94 -10.27 10.22
C VAL A 163 8.79 -9.40 11.15
N LEU A 164 8.19 -8.37 11.76
CA LEU A 164 8.88 -7.49 12.69
C LEU A 164 9.31 -8.22 13.96
N ARG A 165 8.45 -9.09 14.54
CA ARG A 165 8.80 -9.89 15.73
C ARG A 165 9.99 -10.82 15.50
N GLU A 166 10.10 -11.37 14.30
CA GLU A 166 11.24 -12.21 13.91
C GLU A 166 12.52 -11.39 13.72
N ALA A 167 12.42 -10.21 13.11
CA ALA A 167 13.56 -9.37 12.75
C ALA A 167 14.04 -8.44 13.85
N ALA A 168 13.12 -7.97 14.70
CA ALA A 168 13.36 -6.98 15.75
C ALA A 168 12.58 -7.33 17.04
N PRO A 169 12.88 -8.47 17.69
CA PRO A 169 12.16 -8.92 18.91
C PRO A 169 12.21 -7.91 20.04
N PHE A 170 13.24 -7.06 20.09
CA PHE A 170 13.38 -5.98 21.06
C PHE A 170 12.28 -4.91 20.94
N ALA A 171 11.68 -4.73 19.76
CA ALA A 171 10.59 -3.78 19.53
C ALA A 171 9.21 -4.38 19.80
N ALA A 172 9.08 -5.71 19.86
CA ALA A 172 7.81 -6.44 19.83
C ALA A 172 6.76 -6.00 20.89
N ARG A 173 7.22 -5.55 22.08
CA ARG A 173 6.34 -5.08 23.15
C ARG A 173 5.77 -3.66 22.95
N ARG A 174 6.26 -2.94 21.94
CA ARG A 174 5.89 -1.55 21.64
C ARG A 174 5.09 -1.44 20.34
N VAL A 175 4.68 -2.58 19.76
CA VAL A 175 4.02 -2.66 18.46
C VAL A 175 2.51 -2.76 18.64
N SER A 176 1.79 -1.89 17.94
CA SER A 176 0.33 -1.94 17.76
C SER A 176 0.01 -2.21 16.30
N VAL A 177 -1.00 -3.04 16.03
CA VAL A 177 -1.52 -3.25 14.69
C VAL A 177 -2.63 -2.22 14.46
N VAL A 178 -2.51 -1.45 13.39
CA VAL A 178 -3.52 -0.51 12.92
C VAL A 178 -3.69 -0.75 11.42
N HIS A 179 -4.76 -1.42 11.04
CA HIS A 179 -5.04 -1.70 9.63
C HIS A 179 -5.21 -0.40 8.86
N ASN A 180 -4.82 -0.41 7.58
CA ASN A 180 -4.93 0.76 6.73
C ASN A 180 -6.38 1.23 6.60
N ALA A 181 -6.59 2.54 6.60
CA ALA A 181 -7.84 3.11 6.11
C ALA A 181 -7.87 3.03 4.58
N VAL A 182 -8.99 2.62 4.02
CA VAL A 182 -9.24 2.69 2.59
C VAL A 182 -10.55 3.42 2.38
N ALA A 183 -10.46 4.65 1.87
CA ALA A 183 -11.67 5.40 1.53
C ALA A 183 -12.38 4.70 0.37
N GLY A 184 -13.66 4.42 0.55
CA GLY A 184 -14.51 3.86 -0.50
C GLY A 184 -14.80 4.86 -1.64
N PRO A 185 -15.48 4.41 -2.69
CA PRO A 185 -15.97 5.30 -3.74
C PRO A 185 -17.00 6.29 -3.17
N PRO A 186 -17.15 7.48 -3.79
CA PRO A 186 -18.22 8.41 -3.40
C PRO A 186 -19.62 7.80 -3.46
N GLU A 187 -19.81 6.89 -4.42
CA GLU A 187 -21.04 6.11 -4.61
C GLU A 187 -20.65 4.71 -5.09
N VAL A 188 -21.26 3.70 -4.49
CA VAL A 188 -21.03 2.30 -4.90
C VAL A 188 -21.93 1.98 -6.08
N THR A 189 -21.33 1.76 -7.25
CA THR A 189 -22.04 1.22 -8.41
C THR A 189 -22.27 -0.27 -8.22
N PRO A 190 -23.52 -0.76 -8.16
CA PRO A 190 -23.77 -2.19 -7.95
C PRO A 190 -23.23 -3.04 -9.12
N PRO A 191 -22.87 -4.30 -8.90
CA PRO A 191 -22.56 -5.23 -9.98
C PRO A 191 -23.72 -5.31 -10.97
N ARG A 192 -23.42 -5.54 -12.25
CA ARG A 192 -24.43 -5.77 -13.27
C ARG A 192 -25.35 -6.94 -12.88
N ALA A 193 -26.61 -6.91 -13.30
CA ALA A 193 -27.56 -8.00 -13.00
C ALA A 193 -27.06 -9.34 -13.58
N ARG A 194 -26.41 -9.31 -14.75
CA ARG A 194 -25.72 -10.46 -15.38
C ARG A 194 -24.47 -9.95 -16.08
N PRO A 195 -23.34 -10.71 -16.04
CA PRO A 195 -22.20 -10.38 -16.86
C PRO A 195 -22.57 -10.66 -18.33
N THR A 196 -22.51 -9.63 -19.15
CA THR A 196 -22.65 -9.77 -20.61
C THR A 196 -21.29 -9.94 -21.22
N ALA A 197 -21.19 -10.72 -22.31
CA ALA A 197 -19.94 -10.85 -23.05
C ALA A 197 -19.53 -9.51 -23.71
N PRO A 198 -18.24 -9.15 -23.63
CA PRO A 198 -17.21 -9.82 -22.88
C PRO A 198 -17.33 -9.60 -21.36
N VAL A 199 -16.99 -10.61 -20.55
CA VAL A 199 -16.84 -10.48 -19.09
C VAL A 199 -15.62 -9.59 -18.81
N ARG A 200 -15.79 -8.53 -18.05
CA ARG A 200 -14.76 -7.51 -17.79
C ARG A 200 -13.93 -7.86 -16.57
N LEU A 201 -12.68 -8.21 -16.79
CA LEU A 201 -11.70 -8.54 -15.75
C LEU A 201 -10.80 -7.33 -15.51
N LEU A 202 -10.70 -6.86 -14.28
CA LEU A 202 -9.86 -5.72 -13.93
C LEU A 202 -8.73 -6.14 -13.00
N TYR A 203 -7.50 -5.88 -13.44
CA TYR A 203 -6.33 -5.85 -12.58
C TYR A 203 -6.09 -4.43 -12.09
N VAL A 204 -5.82 -4.27 -10.78
CA VAL A 204 -5.42 -2.98 -10.20
C VAL A 204 -4.10 -3.15 -9.47
N GLY A 205 -3.10 -2.37 -9.86
CA GLY A 205 -1.81 -2.38 -9.18
C GLY A 205 -0.65 -1.94 -10.05
N ARG A 206 0.50 -1.80 -9.43
CA ARG A 206 1.73 -1.53 -10.17
C ARG A 206 2.01 -2.66 -11.14
N LEU A 207 2.36 -2.32 -12.39
CA LEU A 207 2.80 -3.32 -13.35
C LEU A 207 4.21 -3.79 -12.95
N SER A 208 4.29 -4.96 -12.37
CA SER A 208 5.53 -5.62 -11.97
C SER A 208 5.31 -7.12 -11.81
N HIS A 209 6.34 -7.93 -12.02
CA HIS A 209 6.26 -9.38 -11.85
C HIS A 209 5.71 -9.76 -10.45
N ARG A 210 6.13 -9.03 -9.41
CA ARG A 210 5.67 -9.22 -8.03
C ARG A 210 4.15 -9.15 -7.89
N LYS A 211 3.49 -8.28 -8.66
CA LYS A 211 2.04 -8.04 -8.61
C LYS A 211 1.23 -8.94 -9.55
N GLY A 212 1.88 -9.70 -10.42
CA GLY A 212 1.28 -10.77 -11.22
C GLY A 212 0.34 -10.37 -12.37
N PRO A 213 0.41 -9.17 -13.01
CA PRO A 213 -0.49 -8.85 -14.12
C PRO A 213 -0.34 -9.83 -15.31
N HIS A 214 0.82 -10.44 -15.50
CA HIS A 214 1.07 -11.47 -16.51
C HIS A 214 0.16 -12.68 -16.33
N LEU A 215 -0.17 -13.06 -15.10
CA LEU A 215 -1.07 -14.19 -14.80
C LEU A 215 -2.51 -13.88 -15.24
N VAL A 216 -2.94 -12.62 -15.19
CA VAL A 216 -4.28 -12.24 -15.68
C VAL A 216 -4.34 -12.35 -17.20
N VAL A 217 -3.27 -11.98 -17.90
CA VAL A 217 -3.16 -12.14 -19.36
C VAL A 217 -3.18 -13.62 -19.75
N GLU A 218 -2.44 -14.47 -19.04
CA GLU A 218 -2.44 -15.93 -19.26
C GLU A 218 -3.81 -16.55 -18.96
N ALA A 219 -4.45 -16.17 -17.86
CA ALA A 219 -5.79 -16.64 -17.50
C ALA A 219 -6.83 -16.26 -18.57
N ALA A 220 -6.72 -15.04 -19.14
CA ALA A 220 -7.59 -14.63 -20.23
C ALA A 220 -7.42 -15.52 -21.47
N ARG A 221 -6.20 -15.94 -21.82
CA ARG A 221 -5.97 -16.88 -22.91
C ARG A 221 -6.66 -18.21 -22.63
N LEU A 222 -6.46 -18.78 -21.43
CA LEU A 222 -7.11 -20.03 -21.03
C LEU A 222 -8.64 -19.96 -21.08
N LEU A 223 -9.22 -18.83 -20.67
CA LEU A 223 -10.66 -18.59 -20.76
C LEU A 223 -11.15 -18.54 -22.22
N CYS A 224 -10.42 -17.83 -23.10
CA CYS A 224 -10.74 -17.79 -24.53
C CYS A 224 -10.66 -19.19 -25.17
N ASP A 225 -9.68 -20.03 -24.81
CA ASP A 225 -9.54 -21.41 -25.29
C ASP A 225 -10.72 -22.29 -24.86
N ARG A 226 -11.35 -21.97 -23.72
CA ARG A 226 -12.56 -22.63 -23.22
C ARG A 226 -13.86 -22.00 -23.75
N GLY A 227 -13.77 -21.08 -24.73
CA GLY A 227 -14.91 -20.43 -25.35
C GLY A 227 -15.57 -19.34 -24.50
N ARG A 228 -14.91 -18.86 -23.45
CA ARG A 228 -15.38 -17.71 -22.65
C ARG A 228 -14.91 -16.39 -23.31
N ASP A 229 -15.83 -15.48 -23.54
CA ASP A 229 -15.53 -14.17 -24.07
C ASP A 229 -15.20 -13.20 -22.92
N VAL A 230 -13.93 -12.82 -22.81
CA VAL A 230 -13.41 -11.96 -21.73
C VAL A 230 -12.64 -10.76 -22.29
N ALA A 231 -12.67 -9.66 -21.56
CA ALA A 231 -11.83 -8.49 -21.77
C ALA A 231 -11.07 -8.17 -20.48
N VAL A 232 -9.80 -7.84 -20.60
CA VAL A 232 -8.90 -7.53 -19.49
C VAL A 232 -8.51 -6.07 -19.52
N GLU A 233 -8.64 -5.40 -18.40
CA GLU A 233 -8.10 -4.07 -18.18
C GLU A 233 -6.98 -4.12 -17.12
N LEU A 234 -5.82 -3.57 -17.46
CA LEU A 234 -4.67 -3.47 -16.57
C LEU A 234 -4.53 -2.01 -16.12
N LEU A 235 -5.00 -1.73 -14.90
CA LEU A 235 -4.93 -0.40 -14.28
C LEU A 235 -3.68 -0.27 -13.42
N GLY A 236 -2.76 0.58 -13.84
CA GLY A 236 -1.50 0.87 -13.19
C GLY A 236 -0.38 1.13 -14.18
N ALA A 237 0.78 1.47 -13.66
CA ALA A 237 1.98 1.71 -14.45
C ALA A 237 3.19 1.01 -13.82
N VAL A 238 4.27 0.92 -14.58
CA VAL A 238 5.58 0.51 -14.07
C VAL A 238 6.22 1.64 -13.27
N PHE A 239 7.20 1.33 -12.43
CA PHE A 239 8.10 2.36 -11.91
C PHE A 239 8.99 2.90 -13.02
N PRO A 240 9.36 4.19 -12.96
CA PRO A 240 10.37 4.75 -13.85
C PRO A 240 11.63 3.88 -13.86
N GLY A 241 12.11 3.55 -15.05
CA GLY A 241 13.25 2.64 -15.26
C GLY A 241 12.89 1.15 -15.36
N ASN A 242 11.59 0.79 -15.32
CA ASN A 242 11.12 -0.58 -15.50
C ASN A 242 10.15 -0.73 -16.70
N GLU A 243 10.25 0.14 -17.67
CA GLU A 243 9.37 0.21 -18.86
C GLU A 243 9.41 -1.10 -19.67
N GLU A 244 10.52 -1.82 -19.59
CA GLU A 244 10.68 -3.13 -20.24
C GLU A 244 9.64 -4.14 -19.78
N TYR A 245 9.21 -4.11 -18.52
CA TYR A 245 8.20 -5.04 -18.03
C TYR A 245 6.82 -4.78 -18.67
N GLU A 246 6.42 -3.53 -18.88
CA GLU A 246 5.19 -3.23 -19.61
C GLU A 246 5.30 -3.67 -21.07
N ALA A 247 6.46 -3.46 -21.72
CA ALA A 247 6.72 -3.95 -23.06
C ALA A 247 6.63 -5.49 -23.14
N GLN A 248 7.11 -6.21 -22.12
CA GLN A 248 6.96 -7.66 -22.02
C GLN A 248 5.48 -8.08 -21.93
N LEU A 249 4.69 -7.42 -21.10
CA LEU A 249 3.25 -7.71 -20.98
C LEU A 249 2.50 -7.49 -22.31
N ARG A 250 2.85 -6.43 -23.03
CA ARG A 250 2.26 -6.14 -24.35
C ARG A 250 2.64 -7.22 -25.38
N ARG A 251 3.90 -7.66 -25.41
CA ARG A 251 4.36 -8.78 -26.24
C ARG A 251 3.63 -10.06 -25.86
N GLN A 252 3.53 -10.39 -24.59
CA GLN A 252 2.79 -11.57 -24.11
C GLN A 252 1.33 -11.58 -24.58
N ALA A 253 0.63 -10.44 -24.48
CA ALA A 253 -0.74 -10.32 -24.94
C ALA A 253 -0.85 -10.55 -26.47
N ALA A 254 0.09 -10.03 -27.25
CA ALA A 254 0.14 -10.23 -28.72
C ALA A 254 0.44 -11.68 -29.09
N GLU A 255 1.46 -12.30 -28.47
CA GLU A 255 1.86 -13.71 -28.69
C GLU A 255 0.73 -14.68 -28.35
N LEU A 256 -0.09 -14.35 -27.34
CA LEU A 256 -1.27 -15.12 -26.97
C LEU A 256 -2.51 -14.80 -27.81
N GLY A 257 -2.43 -13.92 -28.82
CA GLY A 257 -3.56 -13.57 -29.66
C GLY A 257 -4.67 -12.82 -28.93
N LEU A 258 -4.33 -12.05 -27.90
CA LEU A 258 -5.25 -11.26 -27.08
C LEU A 258 -5.25 -9.77 -27.46
N GLU A 259 -4.73 -9.41 -28.63
CA GLU A 259 -4.80 -8.06 -29.15
C GLU A 259 -6.26 -7.59 -29.23
N GLY A 260 -6.53 -6.38 -28.72
CA GLY A 260 -7.90 -5.86 -28.61
C GLY A 260 -8.73 -6.40 -27.43
N ARG A 261 -8.25 -7.42 -26.70
CA ARG A 261 -8.88 -7.94 -25.46
C ARG A 261 -8.17 -7.50 -24.17
N VAL A 262 -6.91 -7.08 -24.27
CA VAL A 262 -6.12 -6.56 -23.15
C VAL A 262 -5.89 -5.06 -23.34
N THR A 263 -6.40 -4.26 -22.43
CA THR A 263 -6.26 -2.80 -22.43
C THR A 263 -5.38 -2.34 -21.28
N PHE A 264 -4.37 -1.53 -21.57
CA PHE A 264 -3.50 -0.91 -20.59
C PHE A 264 -4.02 0.49 -20.28
N LEU A 265 -4.60 0.68 -19.08
CA LEU A 265 -5.21 1.95 -18.67
C LEU A 265 -4.19 2.97 -18.15
N GLY A 266 -2.95 2.55 -17.91
CA GLY A 266 -1.93 3.39 -17.29
C GLY A 266 -2.24 3.72 -15.83
N PHE A 267 -1.47 4.65 -15.26
CA PHE A 267 -1.73 5.17 -13.92
C PHE A 267 -2.96 6.09 -13.93
N ARG A 268 -3.84 5.91 -12.95
CA ARG A 268 -4.95 6.83 -12.70
C ARG A 268 -4.96 7.26 -11.23
N PRO A 269 -5.28 8.52 -10.92
CA PRO A 269 -5.36 9.02 -9.54
C PRO A 269 -6.40 8.28 -8.70
N THR A 270 -7.46 7.80 -9.33
CA THR A 270 -8.54 7.03 -8.71
C THR A 270 -8.80 5.73 -9.45
N VAL A 271 -9.16 4.70 -8.71
CA VAL A 271 -9.48 3.36 -9.23
C VAL A 271 -10.98 3.12 -9.41
N TRP A 272 -11.82 4.06 -8.92
CA TRP A 272 -13.26 3.84 -8.76
C TRP A 272 -14.00 3.71 -10.08
N GLY A 273 -13.67 4.53 -11.10
CA GLY A 273 -14.28 4.43 -12.42
C GLY A 273 -14.06 3.05 -13.06
N PRO A 274 -12.83 2.59 -13.25
CA PRO A 274 -12.56 1.24 -13.75
C PRO A 274 -13.19 0.13 -12.90
N LEU A 275 -13.16 0.24 -11.57
CA LEU A 275 -13.82 -0.74 -10.70
C LEU A 275 -15.34 -0.75 -10.89
N ALA A 276 -15.98 0.40 -11.08
CA ALA A 276 -17.42 0.49 -11.32
C ALA A 276 -17.83 -0.21 -12.62
N GLU A 277 -16.95 -0.23 -13.62
CA GLU A 277 -17.20 -0.85 -14.93
C GLU A 277 -16.82 -2.34 -14.98
N ALA A 278 -15.95 -2.81 -14.08
CA ALA A 278 -15.51 -4.19 -14.04
C ALA A 278 -16.62 -5.14 -13.55
N ASP A 279 -16.54 -6.39 -13.97
CA ASP A 279 -17.34 -7.48 -13.38
C ASP A 279 -16.59 -8.17 -12.25
N ILE A 280 -15.32 -8.48 -12.46
CA ILE A 280 -14.47 -9.19 -11.52
C ILE A 280 -13.15 -8.45 -11.35
N ALA A 281 -12.77 -8.19 -10.12
CA ALA A 281 -11.44 -7.67 -9.79
C ALA A 281 -10.47 -8.81 -9.49
N ILE A 282 -9.20 -8.67 -9.91
CA ILE A 282 -8.17 -9.70 -9.73
C ILE A 282 -6.92 -9.07 -9.15
N VAL A 283 -6.47 -9.58 -7.99
CA VAL A 283 -5.24 -9.18 -7.30
C VAL A 283 -4.31 -10.39 -7.17
N PRO A 284 -3.59 -10.75 -8.25
CA PRO A 284 -2.87 -12.00 -8.38
C PRO A 284 -1.41 -11.89 -7.96
N SER A 285 -1.12 -11.19 -6.86
CA SER A 285 0.25 -10.99 -6.41
C SER A 285 1.01 -12.31 -6.26
N VAL A 286 2.26 -12.35 -6.72
CA VAL A 286 3.14 -13.52 -6.67
C VAL A 286 4.00 -13.51 -5.39
N LEU A 287 4.41 -12.31 -4.95
CA LEU A 287 5.22 -12.12 -3.75
C LEU A 287 4.45 -11.42 -2.64
N ASP A 288 4.98 -11.50 -1.44
CA ASP A 288 4.37 -11.01 -0.21
C ASP A 288 3.83 -9.58 -0.31
N GLU A 289 2.64 -9.40 0.25
CA GLU A 289 1.98 -8.13 0.49
C GLU A 289 1.91 -7.88 1.99
N SER A 290 2.15 -6.63 2.39
CA SER A 290 2.02 -6.25 3.79
C SER A 290 0.55 -6.16 4.23
N PHE A 291 -0.35 -5.75 3.32
CA PHE A 291 -1.78 -5.65 3.57
C PHE A 291 -2.58 -5.94 2.29
N GLY A 292 -2.63 -5.03 1.32
CA GLY A 292 -3.36 -5.24 0.06
C GLY A 292 -4.51 -4.27 -0.14
N ASN A 293 -4.23 -2.96 -0.11
CA ASN A 293 -5.23 -1.91 -0.30
C ASN A 293 -6.08 -2.12 -1.56
N THR A 294 -5.47 -2.58 -2.66
CA THR A 294 -6.18 -2.81 -3.93
C THR A 294 -7.27 -3.89 -3.83
N ALA A 295 -7.06 -4.90 -2.99
CA ALA A 295 -8.09 -5.92 -2.73
C ALA A 295 -9.25 -5.32 -1.91
N VAL A 296 -8.94 -4.47 -0.93
CA VAL A 296 -9.95 -3.73 -0.16
C VAL A 296 -10.72 -2.76 -1.07
N GLU A 297 -10.02 -2.02 -1.96
CA GLU A 297 -10.66 -1.12 -2.94
C GLU A 297 -11.65 -1.88 -3.84
N ALA A 298 -11.31 -3.08 -4.30
CA ALA A 298 -12.20 -3.90 -5.11
C ALA A 298 -13.48 -4.30 -4.35
N LEU A 299 -13.34 -4.71 -3.08
CA LEU A 299 -14.48 -5.06 -2.23
C LEU A 299 -15.35 -3.85 -1.93
N LEU A 300 -14.75 -2.69 -1.63
CA LEU A 300 -15.48 -1.43 -1.42
C LEU A 300 -16.27 -0.98 -2.65
N ALA A 301 -15.81 -1.33 -3.85
CA ALA A 301 -16.54 -1.11 -5.09
C ALA A 301 -17.62 -2.17 -5.36
N ALA A 302 -17.89 -3.07 -4.41
CA ALA A 302 -18.80 -4.20 -4.54
C ALA A 302 -18.45 -5.13 -5.73
N ARG A 303 -17.17 -5.40 -5.96
CA ARG A 303 -16.75 -6.34 -7.02
C ARG A 303 -16.42 -7.71 -6.44
N PRO A 304 -16.95 -8.81 -7.02
CA PRO A 304 -16.39 -10.14 -6.81
C PRO A 304 -14.88 -10.11 -7.03
N LEU A 305 -14.13 -10.76 -6.14
CA LEU A 305 -12.69 -10.60 -6.06
C LEU A 305 -11.95 -11.93 -6.14
N ILE A 306 -10.92 -11.99 -6.96
CA ILE A 306 -9.95 -13.10 -6.98
C ILE A 306 -8.65 -12.60 -6.38
N VAL A 307 -8.12 -13.30 -5.38
CA VAL A 307 -6.84 -12.97 -4.71
C VAL A 307 -5.95 -14.18 -4.61
N SER A 308 -4.64 -13.97 -4.70
CA SER A 308 -3.65 -15.01 -4.38
C SER A 308 -3.64 -15.36 -2.89
N ASP A 309 -3.24 -16.58 -2.54
CA ASP A 309 -3.06 -17.10 -1.17
C ASP A 309 -1.86 -16.46 -0.44
N ILE A 310 -1.82 -15.15 -0.41
CA ILE A 310 -0.78 -14.37 0.25
C ILE A 310 -1.32 -13.84 1.57
N PRO A 311 -0.60 -14.05 2.70
CA PRO A 311 -1.09 -13.71 4.03
C PRO A 311 -1.64 -12.30 4.19
N GLY A 312 -1.00 -11.28 3.60
CA GLY A 312 -1.47 -9.90 3.67
C GLY A 312 -2.78 -9.67 2.90
N LEU A 313 -2.96 -10.33 1.74
CA LEU A 313 -4.21 -10.30 0.99
C LEU A 313 -5.32 -11.03 1.73
N LEU A 314 -5.00 -12.18 2.33
CA LEU A 314 -5.96 -12.96 3.13
C LEU A 314 -6.44 -12.16 4.33
N GLU A 315 -5.53 -11.50 5.05
CA GLU A 315 -5.87 -10.63 6.19
C GLU A 315 -6.75 -9.45 5.76
N ALA A 316 -6.37 -8.74 4.70
CA ALA A 316 -7.11 -7.57 4.20
C ALA A 316 -8.51 -7.93 3.69
N THR A 317 -8.73 -9.16 3.24
CA THR A 317 -10.00 -9.62 2.68
C THR A 317 -10.73 -10.62 3.58
N ASP A 318 -10.27 -10.83 4.83
CA ASP A 318 -10.87 -11.78 5.77
C ASP A 318 -12.38 -11.58 5.99
N PRO A 319 -12.88 -10.35 6.11
CA PRO A 319 -14.32 -10.13 6.30
C PRO A 319 -15.17 -10.49 5.07
N ALA A 320 -14.55 -10.68 3.88
CA ALA A 320 -15.30 -10.80 2.63
C ALA A 320 -15.65 -12.25 2.27
N THR A 321 -16.86 -12.44 1.77
CA THR A 321 -17.44 -13.72 1.34
C THR A 321 -17.56 -13.86 -0.19
N SER A 322 -17.43 -12.76 -0.93
CA SER A 322 -17.40 -12.71 -2.40
C SER A 322 -16.02 -12.90 -3.01
N ARG A 323 -15.01 -13.19 -2.17
CA ARG A 323 -13.67 -13.48 -2.64
C ARG A 323 -13.48 -14.95 -3.01
N VAL A 324 -12.64 -15.19 -4.02
CA VAL A 324 -12.09 -16.51 -4.34
C VAL A 324 -10.58 -16.44 -4.13
N VAL A 325 -10.06 -17.33 -3.28
CA VAL A 325 -8.63 -17.47 -3.04
C VAL A 325 -8.05 -18.49 -4.00
N VAL A 326 -6.97 -18.13 -4.69
CA VAL A 326 -6.26 -19.00 -5.64
C VAL A 326 -4.80 -19.17 -5.22
N PRO A 327 -4.15 -20.29 -5.57
CA PRO A 327 -2.71 -20.41 -5.37
C PRO A 327 -1.97 -19.27 -6.07
N ARG A 328 -0.88 -18.78 -5.46
CA ARG A 328 -0.02 -17.80 -6.10
C ARG A 328 0.64 -18.40 -7.33
N ASP A 329 0.91 -17.57 -8.33
CA ASP A 329 1.59 -17.96 -9.58
C ASP A 329 0.85 -19.04 -10.39
N ASP A 330 -0.50 -19.02 -10.34
CA ASP A 330 -1.34 -20.02 -11.01
C ASP A 330 -2.45 -19.35 -11.85
N ALA A 331 -2.16 -19.14 -13.13
CA ALA A 331 -3.10 -18.57 -14.10
C ALA A 331 -4.30 -19.50 -14.37
N ALA A 332 -4.12 -20.83 -14.27
CA ALA A 332 -5.20 -21.78 -14.47
C ALA A 332 -6.22 -21.74 -13.34
N ALA A 333 -5.75 -21.56 -12.09
CA ALA A 333 -6.62 -21.35 -10.95
C ALA A 333 -7.38 -20.03 -11.03
N ILE A 334 -6.75 -18.95 -11.55
CA ILE A 334 -7.42 -17.67 -11.81
C ILE A 334 -8.55 -17.88 -12.84
N ALA A 335 -8.27 -18.56 -13.97
CA ALA A 335 -9.29 -18.85 -14.98
C ALA A 335 -10.47 -19.65 -14.41
N ALA A 336 -10.20 -20.69 -13.64
CA ALA A 336 -11.24 -21.49 -12.98
C ALA A 336 -12.05 -20.66 -11.96
N ALA A 337 -11.41 -19.72 -11.25
CA ALA A 337 -12.09 -18.82 -10.34
C ALA A 337 -13.02 -17.84 -11.08
N VAL A 338 -12.60 -17.32 -12.25
CA VAL A 338 -13.48 -16.51 -13.10
C VAL A 338 -14.70 -17.30 -13.53
N GLU A 339 -14.54 -18.54 -14.03
CA GLU A 339 -15.65 -19.40 -14.42
C GLU A 339 -16.60 -19.64 -13.24
N ARG A 340 -16.09 -20.00 -12.07
CA ARG A 340 -16.88 -20.17 -10.85
C ARG A 340 -17.71 -18.95 -10.49
N ILE A 341 -17.12 -17.73 -10.58
CA ILE A 341 -17.84 -16.48 -10.27
C ILE A 341 -18.93 -16.22 -11.30
N VAL A 342 -18.64 -16.42 -12.60
CA VAL A 342 -19.61 -16.23 -13.69
C VAL A 342 -20.75 -17.23 -13.60
N ASP A 343 -20.48 -18.49 -13.27
CA ASP A 343 -21.48 -19.55 -13.19
C ASP A 343 -22.42 -19.38 -11.96
N ASP A 344 -21.94 -18.77 -10.83
CA ASP A 344 -22.74 -18.38 -9.65
C ASP A 344 -22.79 -16.84 -9.51
N TRP A 345 -23.05 -16.14 -10.61
CA TRP A 345 -23.00 -14.67 -10.62
C TRP A 345 -23.93 -14.01 -9.60
N GLU A 346 -25.17 -14.50 -9.48
CA GLU A 346 -26.14 -13.95 -8.54
C GLU A 346 -25.66 -14.06 -7.10
N GLY A 347 -25.10 -15.23 -6.73
CA GLY A 347 -24.53 -15.46 -5.41
C GLY A 347 -23.33 -14.55 -5.13
N PHE A 348 -22.38 -14.45 -6.07
CA PHE A 348 -21.19 -13.60 -5.89
C PHE A 348 -21.52 -12.11 -5.88
N SER A 349 -22.39 -11.64 -6.79
CA SER A 349 -22.79 -10.23 -6.86
C SER A 349 -23.58 -9.78 -5.62
N SER A 350 -24.42 -10.66 -5.07
CA SER A 350 -25.14 -10.38 -3.81
C SER A 350 -24.20 -10.29 -2.62
N ARG A 351 -23.29 -11.24 -2.50
CA ARG A 351 -22.24 -11.20 -1.43
C ARG A 351 -21.35 -9.99 -1.57
N ALA A 352 -20.95 -9.59 -2.78
CA ALA A 352 -20.08 -8.43 -3.00
C ALA A 352 -20.71 -7.11 -2.51
N ARG A 353 -22.03 -6.97 -2.60
CA ARG A 353 -22.75 -5.79 -2.04
C ARG A 353 -22.67 -5.77 -0.52
N ILE A 354 -22.89 -6.92 0.13
CA ILE A 354 -22.78 -7.05 1.59
C ILE A 354 -21.34 -6.80 2.05
N ASP A 355 -20.38 -7.38 1.34
CA ASP A 355 -18.96 -7.22 1.65
C ASP A 355 -18.51 -5.75 1.57
N ALA A 356 -19.06 -4.95 0.62
CA ALA A 356 -18.73 -3.55 0.51
C ALA A 356 -19.11 -2.75 1.78
N GLU A 357 -20.24 -3.06 2.40
CA GLU A 357 -20.67 -2.45 3.66
C GLU A 357 -19.76 -2.90 4.82
N VAL A 358 -19.58 -4.22 5.00
CA VAL A 358 -18.77 -4.79 6.07
C VAL A 358 -17.31 -4.31 6.01
N VAL A 359 -16.74 -4.32 4.81
CA VAL A 359 -15.36 -3.88 4.57
C VAL A 359 -15.24 -2.36 4.75
N GLY A 360 -16.28 -1.59 4.34
CA GLY A 360 -16.36 -0.15 4.55
C GLY A 360 -16.32 0.23 6.02
N GLU A 361 -17.05 -0.48 6.88
CA GLU A 361 -17.00 -0.29 8.33
C GLU A 361 -15.64 -0.72 8.92
N THR A 362 -15.11 -1.86 8.44
CA THR A 362 -13.87 -2.45 8.96
C THR A 362 -12.65 -1.57 8.71
N TYR A 363 -12.55 -0.97 7.52
CA TYR A 363 -11.41 -0.16 7.08
C TYR A 363 -11.76 1.32 6.94
N SER A 364 -12.79 1.78 7.68
CA SER A 364 -13.20 3.18 7.70
C SER A 364 -12.11 4.11 8.25
N ARG A 365 -12.13 5.36 7.80
CA ARG A 365 -11.25 6.41 8.31
C ARG A 365 -11.43 6.66 9.80
N GLU A 366 -12.67 6.59 10.28
CA GLU A 366 -13.02 6.80 11.69
C GLU A 366 -12.43 5.70 12.57
N ARG A 367 -12.49 4.44 12.13
CA ARG A 367 -11.88 3.32 12.85
C ARG A 367 -10.36 3.42 12.85
N TYR A 368 -9.79 3.75 11.69
CA TYR A 368 -8.35 3.99 11.57
C TYR A 368 -7.89 5.10 12.52
N ALA A 369 -8.57 6.27 12.51
CA ALA A 369 -8.22 7.40 13.35
C ALA A 369 -8.23 7.06 14.83
N ARG A 370 -9.29 6.38 15.32
CA ARG A 370 -9.36 5.89 16.71
C ARG A 370 -8.22 4.93 17.03
N SER A 371 -8.03 3.90 16.20
CA SER A 371 -6.98 2.91 16.44
C SER A 371 -5.57 3.52 16.39
N LEU A 372 -5.36 4.50 15.51
CA LEU A 372 -4.09 5.21 15.41
C LEU A 372 -3.82 6.09 16.63
N THR A 373 -4.78 6.91 17.07
CA THR A 373 -4.62 7.76 18.26
C THR A 373 -4.34 6.94 19.51
N ASP A 374 -5.06 5.82 19.69
CA ASP A 374 -4.80 4.88 20.77
C ASP A 374 -3.38 4.28 20.69
N ALA A 375 -2.98 3.85 19.50
CA ALA A 375 -1.63 3.30 19.27
C ALA A 375 -0.53 4.34 19.49
N LEU A 376 -0.79 5.61 19.20
CA LEU A 376 0.12 6.73 19.47
C LEU A 376 0.09 7.18 20.94
N GLY A 377 -0.93 6.82 21.70
CA GLY A 377 -1.14 7.22 23.10
C GLY A 377 -1.55 8.68 23.22
N LEU A 378 -2.38 9.13 22.32
CA LEU A 378 -2.94 10.48 22.23
C LEU A 378 -4.36 10.53 22.76
#